data_2be42123e83b1d5920d80a45836b7d0b
#
_entry.id   2be42123e83b1d5920d80a45836b7d0b
#
_cell.length_a   1.000
_cell.length_b   1.000
_cell.length_c   1.000
_cell.angle_alpha   90.00
_cell.angle_beta   90.00
_cell.angle_gamma   90.00
#
_symmetry.space_group_name_H-M   'P 1'
#
loop_
_entity.id
_entity.type
_entity.pdbx_description
1 polymer ?
#
loop_
_entity_poly.entity_id
_entity_poly.type
_entity_poly.pdbx_seq_one_letter_code
_entity_poly.pdbx_strand_id
1 'polypeptide(L)'
;MFATRLSERLQKLGIHYGWVMAVMAFFTTVFSSASFSMPHVLILPITKEFDWNISDVTTPISLMFLTLAAMAPFGSALMLRFGVAKVVGITGVFIIFGLISTTQIFLKWHLLISVGIFLGIAAGMIGLGLTATIATRWFTTRRGLVVGILTSGFAAGQLTFVPLAAWLAANYDWRVAILPALIGSGICAIFFLLLGKDWPSELSLPSLGETQVKQPPPPTQQNPIHISCSCLMDASKTPIFWMLTITFFICGLSSTGIVGQHFIPFCSDNNVGAVVAASYLALMGIFNFLGTLGSGWLSDRFNNYNLLAIYYGLRGLSLIWLPYS
;
A
#
# COMPACT_ATOMS: atom_id res chain seq x y z
N MET A 1 -2.73 -14.11 -24.74
CA MET A 1 -1.89 -15.26 -25.19
C MET A 1 -0.96 -15.78 -24.09
N PHE A 2 -0.08 -14.97 -23.45
CA PHE A 2 0.79 -15.45 -22.36
C PHE A 2 0.03 -15.91 -21.12
N ALA A 3 -0.91 -15.12 -20.62
CA ALA A 3 -1.72 -15.46 -19.44
C ALA A 3 -2.52 -16.76 -19.64
N THR A 4 -3.08 -17.00 -20.84
CA THR A 4 -3.84 -18.22 -21.16
C THR A 4 -2.95 -19.45 -21.11
N ARG A 5 -1.78 -19.41 -21.76
CA ARG A 5 -0.80 -20.52 -21.71
C ARG A 5 -0.30 -20.81 -20.30
N LEU A 6 -0.06 -19.76 -19.51
CA LEU A 6 0.35 -19.93 -18.12
C LEU A 6 -0.78 -20.54 -17.30
N SER A 7 -2.03 -20.10 -17.50
CA SER A 7 -3.21 -20.64 -16.81
C SER A 7 -3.37 -22.14 -17.07
N GLU A 8 -3.27 -22.58 -18.32
CA GLU A 8 -3.35 -24.00 -18.69
C GLU A 8 -2.26 -24.85 -18.04
N ARG A 9 -1.03 -24.33 -17.95
CA ARG A 9 0.07 -25.02 -17.25
C ARG A 9 -0.17 -25.13 -15.76
N LEU A 10 -0.64 -24.07 -15.13
CA LEU A 10 -0.91 -24.06 -13.69
C LEU A 10 -2.08 -24.96 -13.32
N GLN A 11 -3.11 -25.03 -14.17
CA GLN A 11 -4.22 -25.97 -13.96
C GLN A 11 -3.74 -27.43 -13.92
N LYS A 12 -2.79 -27.81 -14.81
CA LYS A 12 -2.18 -29.15 -14.79
C LYS A 12 -1.43 -29.45 -13.48
N LEU A 13 -0.98 -28.40 -12.78
CA LEU A 13 -0.31 -28.49 -11.47
C LEU A 13 -1.29 -28.35 -10.30
N GLY A 14 -2.60 -28.20 -10.55
CA GLY A 14 -3.62 -27.98 -9.52
C GLY A 14 -3.57 -26.59 -8.88
N ILE A 15 -2.85 -25.64 -9.48
CA ILE A 15 -2.71 -24.27 -8.97
C ILE A 15 -3.68 -23.34 -9.70
N HIS A 16 -4.56 -22.68 -8.94
CA HIS A 16 -5.50 -21.71 -9.47
C HIS A 16 -4.81 -20.37 -9.83
N TYR A 17 -5.14 -19.81 -10.99
CA TYR A 17 -4.52 -18.56 -11.50
C TYR A 17 -4.71 -17.36 -10.56
N GLY A 18 -5.72 -17.37 -9.70
CA GLY A 18 -5.92 -16.38 -8.66
C GLY A 18 -4.70 -16.16 -7.77
N TRP A 19 -3.89 -17.21 -7.53
CA TRP A 19 -2.65 -17.07 -6.78
C TRP A 19 -1.57 -16.30 -7.54
N VAL A 20 -1.52 -16.39 -8.88
CA VAL A 20 -0.63 -15.55 -9.70
C VAL A 20 -1.02 -14.09 -9.57
N MET A 21 -2.33 -13.80 -9.62
CA MET A 21 -2.85 -12.45 -9.41
C MET A 21 -2.53 -11.93 -8.00
N ALA A 22 -2.65 -12.78 -6.98
CA ALA A 22 -2.30 -12.42 -5.60
C ALA A 22 -0.80 -12.15 -5.44
N VAL A 23 0.08 -12.99 -6.01
CA VAL A 23 1.54 -12.79 -5.96
C VAL A 23 1.94 -11.49 -6.67
N MET A 24 1.40 -11.23 -7.86
CA MET A 24 1.65 -9.98 -8.58
C MET A 24 1.17 -8.76 -7.79
N ALA A 25 -0.03 -8.82 -7.20
CA ALA A 25 -0.55 -7.74 -6.36
C ALA A 25 0.28 -7.55 -5.09
N PHE A 26 0.74 -8.62 -4.45
CA PHE A 26 1.63 -8.56 -3.29
C PHE A 26 2.93 -7.81 -3.63
N PHE A 27 3.64 -8.20 -4.68
CA PHE A 27 4.86 -7.51 -5.08
C PHE A 27 4.60 -6.07 -5.52
N THR A 28 3.46 -5.81 -6.15
CA THR A 28 3.06 -4.42 -6.47
C THR A 28 2.87 -3.58 -5.21
N THR A 29 2.23 -4.12 -4.16
CA THR A 29 2.10 -3.40 -2.88
C THR A 29 3.45 -3.23 -2.17
N VAL A 30 4.35 -4.23 -2.24
CA VAL A 30 5.71 -4.16 -1.71
C VAL A 30 6.50 -3.00 -2.34
N PHE A 31 6.57 -2.94 -3.67
CA PHE A 31 7.34 -1.90 -4.36
C PHE A 31 6.67 -0.53 -4.35
N SER A 32 5.33 -0.50 -4.33
CA SER A 32 4.59 0.75 -4.09
C SER A 32 4.89 1.33 -2.71
N SER A 33 4.92 0.48 -1.68
CA SER A 33 5.31 0.86 -0.32
C SER A 33 6.76 1.33 -0.23
N ALA A 34 7.68 0.66 -0.93
CA ALA A 34 9.06 1.10 -1.05
C ALA A 34 9.13 2.53 -1.63
N SER A 35 8.43 2.78 -2.75
CA SER A 35 8.40 4.09 -3.42
C SER A 35 7.78 5.18 -2.54
N PHE A 36 6.72 4.85 -1.80
CA PHE A 36 6.05 5.75 -0.87
C PHE A 36 6.91 6.10 0.36
N SER A 37 7.72 5.16 0.84
CA SER A 37 8.59 5.37 2.00
C SER A 37 9.91 6.05 1.65
N MET A 38 10.31 6.03 0.38
CA MET A 38 11.58 6.58 -0.10
C MET A 38 11.80 8.05 0.29
N PRO A 39 10.83 8.97 0.11
CA PRO A 39 11.02 10.38 0.44
C PRO A 39 11.43 10.62 1.89
N HIS A 40 10.99 9.79 2.85
CA HIS A 40 11.34 9.91 4.26
C HIS A 40 12.83 9.62 4.51
N VAL A 41 13.42 8.67 3.77
CA VAL A 41 14.85 8.34 3.86
C VAL A 41 15.70 9.46 3.26
N LEU A 42 15.17 10.15 2.24
CA LEU A 42 15.89 11.16 1.49
C LEU A 42 15.89 12.56 2.14
N ILE A 43 15.17 12.77 3.24
CA ILE A 43 15.06 14.08 3.90
C ILE A 43 16.47 14.64 4.21
N LEU A 44 17.27 13.90 4.98
CA LEU A 44 18.60 14.37 5.40
C LEU A 44 19.61 14.50 4.24
N PRO A 45 19.71 13.54 3.32
CA PRO A 45 20.59 13.71 2.16
C PRO A 45 20.26 14.94 1.31
N ILE A 46 18.97 15.16 1.01
CA ILE A 46 18.55 16.31 0.18
C ILE A 46 18.78 17.64 0.90
N THR A 47 18.44 17.74 2.20
CA THR A 47 18.67 18.97 2.97
C THR A 47 20.15 19.34 3.01
N LYS A 48 21.06 18.35 3.12
CA LYS A 48 22.50 18.57 3.12
C LYS A 48 23.05 18.98 1.75
N GLU A 49 22.58 18.36 0.67
CA GLU A 49 23.11 18.62 -0.68
C GLU A 49 22.69 20.01 -1.21
N PHE A 50 21.43 20.40 -0.96
CA PHE A 50 20.87 21.64 -1.49
C PHE A 50 20.85 22.80 -0.49
N ASP A 51 21.34 22.59 0.73
CA ASP A 51 21.28 23.57 1.83
C ASP A 51 19.83 24.08 2.07
N TRP A 52 18.86 23.15 2.00
CA TRP A 52 17.46 23.47 2.21
C TRP A 52 17.04 23.21 3.66
N ASN A 53 15.99 23.90 4.11
CA ASN A 53 15.39 23.59 5.40
C ASN A 53 14.68 22.23 5.39
N ILE A 54 14.61 21.57 6.52
CA ILE A 54 13.86 20.30 6.67
C ILE A 54 12.41 20.46 6.21
N SER A 55 11.78 21.61 6.50
CA SER A 55 10.42 21.93 6.07
C SER A 55 10.25 21.92 4.54
N ASP A 56 11.27 22.34 3.78
CA ASP A 56 11.23 22.37 2.32
C ASP A 56 11.13 20.95 1.72
N VAL A 57 11.65 19.95 2.41
CA VAL A 57 11.63 18.54 1.99
C VAL A 57 10.43 17.78 2.60
N THR A 58 9.96 18.15 3.78
CA THR A 58 8.80 17.48 4.43
C THR A 58 7.46 17.98 3.92
N THR A 59 7.36 19.22 3.43
CA THR A 59 6.13 19.75 2.80
C THR A 59 5.66 18.91 1.60
N PRO A 60 6.52 18.52 0.62
CA PRO A 60 6.16 17.57 -0.43
C PRO A 60 5.63 16.23 0.09
N ILE A 61 6.16 15.71 1.19
CA ILE A 61 5.68 14.48 1.83
C ILE A 61 4.28 14.68 2.40
N SER A 62 4.01 15.80 3.04
CA SER A 62 2.67 16.14 3.53
C SER A 62 1.67 16.25 2.38
N LEU A 63 2.07 16.87 1.27
CA LEU A 63 1.27 16.93 0.05
C LEU A 63 1.02 15.54 -0.54
N MET A 64 2.00 14.65 -0.50
CA MET A 64 1.87 13.25 -0.95
C MET A 64 0.77 12.53 -0.16
N PHE A 65 0.71 12.69 1.17
CA PHE A 65 -0.37 12.11 1.99
C PHE A 65 -1.74 12.69 1.63
N LEU A 66 -1.81 14.00 1.42
CA LEU A 66 -3.06 14.66 1.00
C LEU A 66 -3.54 14.15 -0.36
N THR A 67 -2.64 14.06 -1.32
CA THR A 67 -2.92 13.57 -2.68
C THR A 67 -3.32 12.10 -2.66
N LEU A 68 -2.64 11.26 -1.86
CA LEU A 68 -3.01 9.87 -1.63
C LEU A 68 -4.44 9.76 -1.09
N ALA A 69 -4.76 10.52 -0.05
CA ALA A 69 -6.09 10.50 0.56
C ALA A 69 -7.18 10.96 -0.43
N ALA A 70 -6.90 11.99 -1.21
CA ALA A 70 -7.81 12.48 -2.25
C ALA A 70 -8.03 11.46 -3.37
N MET A 71 -6.99 10.70 -3.76
CA MET A 71 -7.06 9.73 -4.86
C MET A 71 -7.59 8.35 -4.43
N ALA A 72 -7.51 7.99 -3.15
CA ALA A 72 -7.90 6.67 -2.66
C ALA A 72 -9.33 6.23 -3.06
N PRO A 73 -10.38 7.05 -2.99
CA PRO A 73 -11.72 6.66 -3.44
C PRO A 73 -11.82 6.38 -4.94
N PHE A 74 -10.95 7.02 -5.74
CA PHE A 74 -10.99 6.91 -7.20
C PHE A 74 -10.23 5.69 -7.71
N GLY A 75 -9.25 5.16 -6.98
CA GLY A 75 -8.44 4.01 -7.38
C GLY A 75 -9.29 2.80 -7.77
N SER A 76 -10.23 2.39 -6.91
CA SER A 76 -11.13 1.27 -7.17
C SER A 76 -12.08 1.54 -8.35
N ALA A 77 -12.61 2.76 -8.47
CA ALA A 77 -13.49 3.13 -9.58
C ALA A 77 -12.76 3.15 -10.94
N LEU A 78 -11.49 3.56 -10.95
CA LEU A 78 -10.64 3.46 -12.13
C LEU A 78 -10.42 2.00 -12.53
N MET A 79 -10.17 1.10 -11.56
CA MET A 79 -10.03 -0.34 -11.80
C MET A 79 -11.34 -0.99 -12.30
N LEU A 80 -12.50 -0.50 -11.86
CA LEU A 80 -13.79 -0.96 -12.35
C LEU A 80 -14.02 -0.57 -13.81
N ARG A 81 -13.62 0.63 -14.21
CA ARG A 81 -13.84 1.15 -15.57
C ARG A 81 -12.78 0.70 -16.57
N PHE A 82 -11.51 0.81 -16.21
CA PHE A 82 -10.39 0.60 -17.14
C PHE A 82 -9.71 -0.77 -16.99
N GLY A 83 -10.04 -1.49 -15.93
CA GLY A 83 -9.42 -2.75 -15.58
C GLY A 83 -8.20 -2.60 -14.68
N VAL A 84 -7.89 -3.66 -13.93
CA VAL A 84 -6.80 -3.67 -12.93
C VAL A 84 -5.43 -3.53 -13.61
N ALA A 85 -5.20 -4.29 -14.68
CA ALA A 85 -3.90 -4.32 -15.36
C ALA A 85 -3.49 -2.94 -15.90
N LYS A 86 -4.44 -2.22 -16.52
CA LYS A 86 -4.17 -0.88 -17.07
C LYS A 86 -3.93 0.14 -15.95
N VAL A 87 -4.72 0.09 -14.87
CA VAL A 87 -4.57 1.03 -13.75
C VAL A 87 -3.25 0.80 -13.04
N VAL A 88 -2.84 -0.45 -12.80
CA VAL A 88 -1.53 -0.77 -12.22
C VAL A 88 -0.39 -0.33 -13.16
N GLY A 89 -0.54 -0.53 -14.47
CA GLY A 89 0.43 -0.05 -15.46
C GLY A 89 0.60 1.47 -15.44
N ILE A 90 -0.51 2.21 -15.44
CA ILE A 90 -0.50 3.69 -15.33
C ILE A 90 0.14 4.13 -14.01
N THR A 91 -0.22 3.48 -12.91
CA THR A 91 0.39 3.77 -11.60
C THR A 91 1.89 3.52 -11.60
N GLY A 92 2.34 2.44 -12.24
CA GLY A 92 3.77 2.19 -12.44
C GLY A 92 4.47 3.33 -13.18
N VAL A 93 3.84 3.89 -14.22
CA VAL A 93 4.37 5.06 -14.94
C VAL A 93 4.46 6.28 -14.02
N PHE A 94 3.44 6.54 -13.18
CA PHE A 94 3.48 7.64 -12.20
C PHE A 94 4.60 7.45 -11.17
N ILE A 95 4.80 6.23 -10.66
CA ILE A 95 5.90 5.92 -9.74
C ILE A 95 7.24 6.15 -10.41
N ILE A 96 7.45 5.57 -11.60
CA ILE A 96 8.71 5.69 -12.34
C ILE A 96 9.02 7.15 -12.64
N PHE A 97 8.05 7.89 -13.16
CA PHE A 97 8.23 9.30 -13.48
C PHE A 97 8.48 10.14 -12.22
N GLY A 98 7.74 9.90 -11.14
CA GLY A 98 7.94 10.57 -9.85
C GLY A 98 9.34 10.32 -9.28
N LEU A 99 9.80 9.05 -9.26
CA LEU A 99 11.11 8.68 -8.75
C LEU A 99 12.24 9.21 -9.63
N ILE A 100 12.15 9.11 -10.96
CA ILE A 100 13.15 9.70 -11.88
C ILE A 100 13.19 11.23 -11.73
N SER A 101 12.03 11.88 -11.68
CA SER A 101 11.99 13.34 -11.49
C SER A 101 12.60 13.77 -10.16
N THR A 102 12.48 12.92 -9.12
CA THR A 102 13.14 13.18 -7.83
C THR A 102 14.66 13.12 -7.94
N THR A 103 15.26 12.33 -8.84
CA THR A 103 16.72 12.33 -9.04
C THR A 103 17.24 13.60 -9.74
N GLN A 104 16.36 14.33 -10.41
CA GLN A 104 16.67 15.51 -11.22
C GLN A 104 16.17 16.81 -10.56
N ILE A 105 16.14 16.87 -9.23
CA ILE A 105 15.68 18.06 -8.52
C ILE A 105 16.78 19.13 -8.51
N PHE A 106 16.36 20.38 -8.80
CA PHE A 106 17.18 21.59 -8.66
C PHE A 106 16.43 22.69 -7.90
N LEU A 107 15.11 22.61 -7.84
CA LEU A 107 14.22 23.59 -7.22
C LEU A 107 13.23 22.90 -6.29
N LYS A 108 12.83 23.57 -5.21
CA LYS A 108 11.90 23.02 -4.20
C LYS A 108 10.56 22.55 -4.79
N TRP A 109 10.04 23.26 -5.78
CA TRP A 109 8.79 22.88 -6.43
C TRP A 109 8.87 21.58 -7.26
N HIS A 110 10.07 21.18 -7.70
CA HIS A 110 10.24 19.87 -8.35
C HIS A 110 9.87 18.73 -7.39
N LEU A 111 10.26 18.83 -6.10
CA LEU A 111 9.85 17.85 -5.07
C LEU A 111 8.34 17.86 -4.82
N LEU A 112 7.69 19.04 -4.84
CA LEU A 112 6.24 19.12 -4.67
C LEU A 112 5.50 18.35 -5.77
N ILE A 113 5.97 18.43 -7.01
CA ILE A 113 5.37 17.71 -8.13
C ILE A 113 5.77 16.25 -8.11
N SER A 114 7.07 15.93 -8.02
CA SER A 114 7.56 14.56 -8.11
C SER A 114 7.09 13.69 -6.96
N VAL A 115 7.28 14.12 -5.73
CA VAL A 115 6.88 13.40 -4.53
C VAL A 115 5.42 13.67 -4.18
N GLY A 116 5.04 14.95 -4.06
CA GLY A 116 3.71 15.32 -3.59
C GLY A 116 2.59 14.88 -4.51
N ILE A 117 2.73 15.09 -5.82
CA ILE A 117 1.67 14.79 -6.78
C ILE A 117 1.84 13.40 -7.39
N PHE A 118 2.96 13.09 -8.05
CA PHE A 118 3.09 11.82 -8.78
C PHE A 118 3.08 10.60 -7.86
N LEU A 119 3.89 10.58 -6.80
CA LEU A 119 3.90 9.45 -5.86
C LEU A 119 2.61 9.40 -5.03
N GLY A 120 2.02 10.56 -4.67
CA GLY A 120 0.75 10.61 -3.95
C GLY A 120 -0.41 10.04 -4.77
N ILE A 121 -0.56 10.45 -6.04
CA ILE A 121 -1.56 9.88 -6.96
C ILE A 121 -1.35 8.37 -7.10
N ALA A 122 -0.11 7.94 -7.36
CA ALA A 122 0.22 6.53 -7.54
C ALA A 122 -0.17 5.69 -6.30
N ALA A 123 0.19 6.16 -5.10
CA ALA A 123 -0.13 5.48 -3.85
C ALA A 123 -1.65 5.40 -3.61
N GLY A 124 -2.41 6.46 -3.91
CA GLY A 124 -3.86 6.47 -3.81
C GLY A 124 -4.55 5.54 -4.81
N MET A 125 -4.02 5.42 -6.02
CA MET A 125 -4.59 4.54 -7.05
C MET A 125 -4.45 3.05 -6.72
N ILE A 126 -3.33 2.61 -6.17
CA ILE A 126 -3.09 1.20 -5.80
C ILE A 126 -3.66 0.90 -4.42
N GLY A 127 -3.20 1.55 -3.40
CA GLY A 127 -3.60 1.44 -2.01
C GLY A 127 -4.39 0.18 -1.63
N LEU A 128 -5.40 0.33 -0.79
CA LEU A 128 -6.33 -0.74 -0.41
C LEU A 128 -7.26 -1.19 -1.55
N GLY A 129 -7.43 -0.35 -2.59
CA GLY A 129 -8.29 -0.64 -3.73
C GLY A 129 -7.83 -1.84 -4.55
N LEU A 130 -6.54 -1.98 -4.82
CA LEU A 130 -5.98 -3.14 -5.54
C LEU A 130 -6.21 -4.43 -4.74
N THR A 131 -5.88 -4.41 -3.45
CA THR A 131 -6.06 -5.55 -2.54
C THR A 131 -7.50 -6.03 -2.50
N ALA A 132 -8.46 -5.11 -2.28
CA ALA A 132 -9.88 -5.42 -2.24
C ALA A 132 -10.37 -5.95 -3.58
N THR A 133 -9.94 -5.36 -4.71
CA THR A 133 -10.37 -5.78 -6.05
C THR A 133 -9.89 -7.17 -6.38
N ILE A 134 -8.62 -7.51 -6.12
CA ILE A 134 -8.10 -8.85 -6.36
C ILE A 134 -8.78 -9.88 -5.45
N ALA A 135 -8.90 -9.59 -4.15
CA ALA A 135 -9.52 -10.52 -3.20
C ALA A 135 -10.99 -10.80 -3.53
N THR A 136 -11.77 -9.78 -3.94
CA THR A 136 -13.20 -9.95 -4.21
C THR A 136 -13.49 -10.62 -5.55
N ARG A 137 -12.66 -10.39 -6.57
CA ARG A 137 -12.89 -10.96 -7.91
C ARG A 137 -12.37 -12.37 -8.07
N TRP A 138 -11.23 -12.70 -7.45
CA TRP A 138 -10.53 -13.96 -7.68
C TRP A 138 -10.77 -15.01 -6.60
N PHE A 139 -11.25 -14.59 -5.40
CA PHE A 139 -11.41 -15.47 -4.25
C PHE A 139 -12.82 -15.34 -3.66
N THR A 140 -13.52 -16.45 -3.49
CA THR A 140 -14.78 -16.54 -2.73
C THR A 140 -14.54 -17.14 -1.36
N THR A 141 -13.57 -18.05 -1.25
CA THR A 141 -13.11 -18.63 0.02
C THR A 141 -11.78 -17.97 0.42
N ARG A 142 -11.54 -17.87 1.73
CA ARG A 142 -10.29 -17.33 2.31
C ARG A 142 -9.98 -15.88 1.91
N ARG A 143 -11.02 -15.08 1.70
CA ARG A 143 -10.85 -13.66 1.28
C ARG A 143 -10.05 -12.85 2.30
N GLY A 144 -10.34 -13.04 3.60
CA GLY A 144 -9.64 -12.35 4.68
C GLY A 144 -8.15 -12.67 4.69
N LEU A 145 -7.78 -13.95 4.55
CA LEU A 145 -6.39 -14.36 4.44
C LEU A 145 -5.69 -13.70 3.24
N VAL A 146 -6.33 -13.69 2.06
CA VAL A 146 -5.76 -13.06 0.85
C VAL A 146 -5.59 -11.56 1.06
N VAL A 147 -6.58 -10.87 1.62
CA VAL A 147 -6.47 -9.44 1.98
C VAL A 147 -5.30 -9.24 2.95
N GLY A 148 -5.18 -10.09 3.99
CA GLY A 148 -4.07 -10.05 4.94
C GLY A 148 -2.70 -10.20 4.27
N ILE A 149 -2.54 -11.17 3.36
CA ILE A 149 -1.31 -11.36 2.59
C ILE A 149 -1.01 -10.12 1.73
N LEU A 150 -1.98 -9.61 0.99
CA LEU A 150 -1.76 -8.48 0.10
C LEU A 150 -1.45 -7.18 0.86
N THR A 151 -2.13 -6.92 1.98
CA THR A 151 -1.86 -5.74 2.81
C THR A 151 -0.55 -5.84 3.58
N SER A 152 -0.14 -7.06 3.99
CA SER A 152 1.17 -7.26 4.62
C SER A 152 2.34 -6.92 3.69
N GLY A 153 2.12 -6.92 2.37
CA GLY A 153 3.09 -6.44 1.38
C GLY A 153 3.54 -5.01 1.63
N PHE A 154 2.67 -4.15 2.17
CA PHE A 154 3.03 -2.78 2.54
C PHE A 154 4.07 -2.76 3.67
N ALA A 155 3.86 -3.54 4.73
CA ALA A 155 4.81 -3.67 5.83
C ALA A 155 6.12 -4.34 5.38
N ALA A 156 6.03 -5.39 4.55
CA ALA A 156 7.20 -6.06 3.98
C ALA A 156 8.06 -5.11 3.14
N GLY A 157 7.42 -4.26 2.35
CA GLY A 157 8.11 -3.25 1.55
C GLY A 157 8.88 -2.25 2.42
N GLN A 158 8.26 -1.73 3.48
CA GLN A 158 8.93 -0.83 4.42
C GLN A 158 10.10 -1.52 5.13
N LEU A 159 9.88 -2.71 5.69
CA LEU A 159 10.89 -3.47 6.42
C LEU A 159 12.13 -3.77 5.57
N THR A 160 11.94 -4.04 4.28
CA THR A 160 13.03 -4.43 3.37
C THR A 160 13.70 -3.20 2.76
N PHE A 161 12.92 -2.28 2.21
CA PHE A 161 13.46 -1.22 1.37
C PHE A 161 13.86 0.04 2.12
N VAL A 162 13.29 0.34 3.30
CA VAL A 162 13.71 1.51 4.08
C VAL A 162 15.14 1.35 4.61
N PRO A 163 15.54 0.23 5.24
CA PRO A 163 16.93 0.01 5.64
C PRO A 163 17.89 -0.07 4.45
N LEU A 164 17.49 -0.76 3.36
CA LEU A 164 18.28 -0.86 2.15
C LEU A 164 18.55 0.53 1.55
N ALA A 165 17.52 1.36 1.44
CA ALA A 165 17.66 2.72 0.93
C ALA A 165 18.53 3.59 1.81
N ALA A 166 18.39 3.50 3.13
CA ALA A 166 19.23 4.22 4.09
C ALA A 166 20.70 3.79 3.96
N TRP A 167 20.97 2.49 3.81
CA TRP A 167 22.31 1.98 3.59
C TRP A 167 22.91 2.45 2.26
N LEU A 168 22.13 2.40 1.17
CA LEU A 168 22.57 2.89 -0.14
C LEU A 168 22.85 4.41 -0.13
N ALA A 169 22.00 5.21 0.52
CA ALA A 169 22.18 6.64 0.64
C ALA A 169 23.39 7.02 1.50
N ALA A 170 23.74 6.19 2.51
CA ALA A 170 24.89 6.45 3.38
C ALA A 170 26.22 6.04 2.74
N ASN A 171 26.25 4.99 1.91
CA ASN A 171 27.50 4.44 1.35
C ASN A 171 27.76 4.89 -0.11
N TYR A 172 26.72 5.35 -0.80
CA TYR A 172 26.78 5.82 -2.18
C TYR A 172 26.10 7.18 -2.29
N ASP A 173 25.38 7.42 -3.36
CA ASP A 173 24.56 8.61 -3.55
C ASP A 173 23.10 8.29 -3.19
N TRP A 174 22.35 9.25 -2.62
CA TRP A 174 20.94 9.09 -2.33
C TRP A 174 20.09 8.80 -3.59
N ARG A 175 20.56 9.21 -4.77
CA ARG A 175 19.93 8.88 -6.07
C ARG A 175 19.99 7.39 -6.36
N VAL A 176 21.05 6.70 -5.92
CA VAL A 176 21.18 5.23 -6.03
C VAL A 176 20.18 4.52 -5.14
N ALA A 177 19.84 5.10 -3.99
CA ALA A 177 18.84 4.54 -3.08
C ALA A 177 17.44 4.40 -3.72
N ILE A 178 17.13 5.19 -4.74
CA ILE A 178 15.85 5.16 -5.46
C ILE A 178 15.75 3.96 -6.42
N LEU A 179 16.87 3.46 -6.94
CA LEU A 179 16.89 2.46 -8.01
C LEU A 179 16.14 1.15 -7.69
N PRO A 180 16.26 0.54 -6.49
CA PRO A 180 15.53 -0.70 -6.19
C PRO A 180 14.01 -0.54 -6.30
N ALA A 181 13.46 0.57 -5.77
CA ALA A 181 12.04 0.88 -5.85
C ALA A 181 11.59 1.17 -7.29
N LEU A 182 12.40 1.90 -8.04
CA LEU A 182 12.18 2.23 -9.45
C LEU A 182 12.09 0.95 -10.31
N ILE A 183 13.13 0.12 -10.23
CA ILE A 183 13.24 -1.12 -11.03
C ILE A 183 12.12 -2.08 -10.66
N GLY A 184 11.89 -2.29 -9.36
CA GLY A 184 10.86 -3.22 -8.90
C GLY A 184 9.45 -2.79 -9.30
N SER A 185 9.12 -1.49 -9.18
CA SER A 185 7.83 -0.95 -9.63
C SER A 185 7.65 -1.10 -11.14
N GLY A 186 8.71 -0.86 -11.92
CA GLY A 186 8.69 -1.06 -13.38
C GLY A 186 8.45 -2.52 -13.76
N ILE A 187 9.16 -3.45 -13.13
CA ILE A 187 8.97 -4.88 -13.34
C ILE A 187 7.54 -5.30 -13.01
N CYS A 188 7.00 -4.88 -11.86
CA CYS A 188 5.63 -5.18 -11.46
C CYS A 188 4.60 -4.63 -12.46
N ALA A 189 4.77 -3.39 -12.93
CA ALA A 189 3.88 -2.79 -13.92
C ALA A 189 3.88 -3.61 -15.23
N ILE A 190 5.06 -4.01 -15.72
CA ILE A 190 5.20 -4.84 -16.92
C ILE A 190 4.53 -6.21 -16.73
N PHE A 191 4.78 -6.89 -15.61
CA PHE A 191 4.16 -8.18 -15.33
C PHE A 191 2.63 -8.08 -15.26
N PHE A 192 2.09 -7.01 -14.63
CA PHE A 192 0.65 -6.78 -14.60
C PHE A 192 0.06 -6.52 -15.99
N LEU A 193 0.76 -5.77 -16.85
CA LEU A 193 0.31 -5.54 -18.23
C LEU A 193 0.32 -6.82 -19.07
N LEU A 194 1.28 -7.72 -18.85
CA LEU A 194 1.43 -8.97 -19.62
C LEU A 194 0.53 -10.09 -19.11
N LEU A 195 0.41 -10.26 -17.80
CA LEU A 195 -0.25 -11.39 -17.15
C LEU A 195 -1.53 -11.00 -16.40
N GLY A 196 -1.71 -9.73 -16.07
CA GLY A 196 -2.87 -9.25 -15.32
C GLY A 196 -4.17 -9.48 -16.08
N LYS A 197 -5.17 -10.00 -15.36
CA LYS A 197 -6.53 -10.25 -15.85
C LYS A 197 -7.52 -9.64 -14.87
N ASP A 198 -8.60 -9.07 -15.41
CA ASP A 198 -9.60 -8.40 -14.59
C ASP A 198 -10.52 -9.40 -13.89
N TRP A 199 -10.87 -10.47 -14.58
CA TRP A 199 -11.81 -11.47 -14.10
C TRP A 199 -11.32 -12.89 -14.40
N PRO A 200 -11.62 -13.88 -13.53
CA PRO A 200 -11.31 -15.28 -13.78
C PRO A 200 -11.94 -15.80 -15.07
N SER A 201 -13.15 -15.31 -15.41
CA SER A 201 -13.90 -15.69 -16.61
C SER A 201 -13.19 -15.37 -17.92
N GLU A 202 -12.26 -14.40 -17.95
CA GLU A 202 -11.41 -14.14 -19.14
C GLU A 202 -10.47 -15.32 -19.46
N LEU A 203 -10.22 -16.19 -18.48
CA LEU A 203 -9.45 -17.42 -18.63
C LEU A 203 -10.33 -18.66 -18.56
N SER A 204 -11.66 -18.50 -18.66
CA SER A 204 -12.66 -19.57 -18.50
C SER A 204 -12.56 -20.30 -17.17
N LEU A 205 -12.12 -19.58 -16.09
CA LEU A 205 -11.97 -20.10 -14.73
C LEU A 205 -13.12 -19.59 -13.84
N PRO A 206 -13.59 -20.42 -12.88
CA PRO A 206 -14.40 -19.92 -11.77
C PRO A 206 -13.48 -19.15 -10.79
N SER A 207 -14.06 -18.32 -9.89
CA SER A 207 -13.33 -17.79 -8.75
C SER A 207 -12.91 -18.91 -7.81
N LEU A 208 -11.79 -18.77 -7.11
CA LEU A 208 -11.31 -19.82 -6.19
C LEU A 208 -12.33 -20.09 -5.09
N GLY A 209 -12.86 -21.31 -5.05
CA GLY A 209 -13.95 -21.72 -4.15
C GLY A 209 -15.33 -21.78 -4.79
N GLU A 210 -15.45 -21.46 -6.08
CA GLU A 210 -16.68 -21.65 -6.87
C GLU A 210 -16.50 -22.77 -7.89
N THR A 211 -17.63 -23.38 -8.30
CA THR A 211 -17.65 -24.44 -9.32
C THR A 211 -18.10 -23.93 -10.68
N GLN A 212 -18.77 -22.78 -10.72
CA GLN A 212 -19.31 -22.21 -11.96
C GLN A 212 -18.56 -20.92 -12.35
N VAL A 213 -18.32 -20.77 -13.65
CA VAL A 213 -17.75 -19.55 -14.20
C VAL A 213 -18.83 -18.48 -14.25
N LYS A 214 -18.70 -17.45 -13.40
CA LYS A 214 -19.61 -16.29 -13.44
C LYS A 214 -19.17 -15.31 -14.51
N GLN A 215 -20.11 -14.82 -15.30
CA GLN A 215 -19.82 -13.73 -16.23
C GLN A 215 -19.53 -12.44 -15.46
N PRO A 216 -18.53 -11.66 -15.90
CA PRO A 216 -18.25 -10.38 -15.29
C PRO A 216 -19.45 -9.44 -15.43
N PRO A 217 -19.69 -8.56 -14.47
CA PRO A 217 -20.70 -7.51 -14.64
C PRO A 217 -20.33 -6.67 -15.86
N PRO A 218 -21.32 -6.14 -16.60
CA PRO A 218 -21.05 -5.29 -17.76
C PRO A 218 -20.15 -4.11 -17.37
N PRO A 219 -19.19 -3.75 -18.22
CA PRO A 219 -18.28 -2.65 -17.91
C PRO A 219 -19.08 -1.36 -17.66
N THR A 220 -18.78 -0.74 -16.54
CA THR A 220 -19.46 0.49 -16.14
C THR A 220 -19.07 1.63 -17.08
N GLN A 221 -20.05 2.17 -17.82
CA GLN A 221 -19.83 3.32 -18.71
C GLN A 221 -19.84 4.67 -17.97
N GLN A 222 -20.24 4.68 -16.71
CA GLN A 222 -20.31 5.89 -15.90
C GLN A 222 -18.93 6.49 -15.63
N ASN A 223 -18.89 7.79 -15.41
CA ASN A 223 -17.66 8.49 -15.05
C ASN A 223 -17.15 7.99 -13.67
N PRO A 224 -15.88 7.56 -13.55
CA PRO A 224 -15.30 7.10 -12.27
C PRO A 224 -15.44 8.12 -11.14
N ILE A 225 -15.33 9.41 -11.47
CA ILE A 225 -15.50 10.49 -10.48
C ILE A 225 -16.93 10.48 -9.93
N HIS A 226 -17.92 10.37 -10.80
CA HIS A 226 -19.33 10.35 -10.39
C HIS A 226 -19.62 9.11 -9.52
N ILE A 227 -19.12 7.93 -9.92
CA ILE A 227 -19.29 6.70 -9.16
C ILE A 227 -18.68 6.86 -7.75
N SER A 228 -17.42 7.31 -7.68
CA SER A 228 -16.73 7.47 -6.39
C SER A 228 -17.45 8.45 -5.49
N CYS A 229 -17.83 9.62 -6.01
CA CYS A 229 -18.53 10.64 -5.23
C CYS A 229 -19.92 10.17 -4.79
N SER A 230 -20.70 9.50 -5.66
CA SER A 230 -22.02 9.00 -5.29
C SER A 230 -21.92 7.89 -4.25
N CYS A 231 -21.02 6.93 -4.42
CA CYS A 231 -20.78 5.88 -3.43
C CYS A 231 -20.33 6.45 -2.07
N LEU A 232 -19.46 7.47 -2.07
CA LEU A 232 -19.00 8.12 -0.85
C LEU A 232 -20.15 8.87 -0.15
N MET A 233 -20.97 9.59 -0.93
CA MET A 233 -22.16 10.26 -0.38
C MET A 233 -23.19 9.29 0.18
N ASP A 234 -23.42 8.15 -0.49
CA ASP A 234 -24.35 7.15 0.00
C ASP A 234 -23.78 6.42 1.24
N ALA A 235 -22.50 6.11 1.26
CA ALA A 235 -21.83 5.53 2.42
C ALA A 235 -21.89 6.47 3.62
N SER A 236 -21.68 7.77 3.43
CA SER A 236 -21.69 8.79 4.51
C SER A 236 -23.04 8.93 5.20
N LYS A 237 -24.14 8.47 4.59
CA LYS A 237 -25.46 8.42 5.21
C LYS A 237 -25.61 7.26 6.22
N THR A 238 -24.65 6.32 6.23
CA THR A 238 -24.70 5.15 7.12
C THR A 238 -23.88 5.37 8.39
N PRO A 239 -24.37 4.96 9.58
CA PRO A 239 -23.58 5.08 10.82
C PRO A 239 -22.31 4.22 10.80
N ILE A 240 -22.31 3.10 10.06
CA ILE A 240 -21.18 2.20 9.92
C ILE A 240 -20.00 2.93 9.25
N PHE A 241 -20.26 3.77 8.25
CA PHE A 241 -19.23 4.58 7.59
C PHE A 241 -18.49 5.47 8.60
N TRP A 242 -19.22 6.19 9.45
CA TRP A 242 -18.61 7.09 10.45
C TRP A 242 -17.86 6.32 11.53
N MET A 243 -18.42 5.20 11.98
CA MET A 243 -17.73 4.33 12.93
C MET A 243 -16.38 3.84 12.37
N LEU A 244 -16.35 3.36 11.12
CA LEU A 244 -15.11 2.92 10.46
C LEU A 244 -14.16 4.08 10.21
N THR A 245 -14.67 5.25 9.83
CA THR A 245 -13.86 6.46 9.61
C THR A 245 -13.18 6.90 10.89
N ILE A 246 -13.91 6.97 12.01
CA ILE A 246 -13.35 7.37 13.30
C ILE A 246 -12.33 6.35 13.80
N THR A 247 -12.64 5.06 13.71
CA THR A 247 -11.70 4.00 14.12
C THR A 247 -10.43 4.03 13.28
N PHE A 248 -10.54 4.23 11.97
CA PHE A 248 -9.38 4.34 11.08
C PHE A 248 -8.57 5.62 11.33
N PHE A 249 -9.23 6.74 11.64
CA PHE A 249 -8.59 7.98 12.06
C PHE A 249 -7.77 7.80 13.35
N ILE A 250 -8.37 7.18 14.38
CA ILE A 250 -7.67 6.85 15.65
C ILE A 250 -6.49 5.91 15.38
N CYS A 251 -6.66 4.94 14.48
CA CYS A 251 -5.58 4.05 14.06
C CYS A 251 -4.41 4.82 13.44
N GLY A 252 -4.68 5.70 12.48
CA GLY A 252 -3.67 6.52 11.82
C GLY A 252 -2.95 7.45 12.79
N LEU A 253 -3.72 8.13 13.64
CA LEU A 253 -3.18 9.06 14.66
C LEU A 253 -2.27 8.34 15.64
N SER A 254 -2.67 7.19 16.14
CA SER A 254 -1.88 6.44 17.13
C SER A 254 -0.69 5.69 16.52
N SER A 255 -0.82 5.07 15.32
CA SER A 255 0.29 4.34 14.68
C SER A 255 1.30 5.27 14.04
N THR A 256 0.84 6.13 13.16
CA THR A 256 1.73 6.99 12.36
C THR A 256 2.07 8.26 13.14
N GLY A 257 1.10 8.84 13.84
CA GLY A 257 1.30 10.05 14.62
C GLY A 257 2.14 9.78 15.87
N ILE A 258 1.61 9.04 16.85
CA ILE A 258 2.28 8.85 18.14
C ILE A 258 3.49 7.92 18.00
N VAL A 259 3.26 6.68 17.57
CA VAL A 259 4.35 5.69 17.53
C VAL A 259 5.36 6.03 16.43
N GLY A 260 4.91 6.30 15.20
CA GLY A 260 5.81 6.51 14.07
C GLY A 260 6.68 7.77 14.18
N GLN A 261 6.15 8.86 14.77
CA GLN A 261 6.85 10.15 14.83
C GLN A 261 7.50 10.45 16.19
N HIS A 262 6.86 10.01 17.28
CA HIS A 262 7.30 10.42 18.62
C HIS A 262 7.99 9.32 19.42
N PHE A 263 8.04 8.07 18.96
CA PHE A 263 8.63 6.97 19.71
C PHE A 263 10.14 7.13 19.92
N ILE A 264 10.90 7.53 18.89
CA ILE A 264 12.35 7.74 19.03
C ILE A 264 12.66 8.92 19.97
N PRO A 265 12.05 10.11 19.84
CA PRO A 265 12.18 11.18 20.81
C PRO A 265 11.83 10.74 22.24
N PHE A 266 10.70 10.04 22.42
CA PHE A 266 10.29 9.50 23.70
C PHE A 266 11.35 8.56 24.32
N CYS A 267 11.93 7.66 23.55
CA CYS A 267 13.03 6.81 23.98
C CYS A 267 14.27 7.63 24.40
N SER A 268 14.60 8.67 23.63
CA SER A 268 15.72 9.57 23.92
C SER A 268 15.52 10.31 25.25
N ASP A 269 14.30 10.81 25.51
CA ASP A 269 13.95 11.48 26.76
C ASP A 269 14.04 10.54 27.97
N ASN A 270 13.88 9.24 27.77
CA ASN A 270 14.01 8.19 28.76
C ASN A 270 15.43 7.54 28.79
N ASN A 271 16.45 8.21 28.22
CA ASN A 271 17.85 7.76 28.18
C ASN A 271 18.05 6.44 27.41
N VAL A 272 17.13 6.06 26.52
CA VAL A 272 17.29 4.91 25.62
C VAL A 272 18.03 5.35 24.37
N GLY A 273 19.17 4.74 24.09
CA GLY A 273 19.99 5.08 22.92
C GLY A 273 19.24 4.90 21.59
N ALA A 274 19.51 5.79 20.63
CA ALA A 274 18.81 5.81 19.33
C ALA A 274 18.86 4.47 18.56
N VAL A 275 19.95 3.71 18.67
CA VAL A 275 20.09 2.38 18.04
C VAL A 275 19.11 1.36 18.64
N VAL A 276 18.94 1.40 19.96
CA VAL A 276 18.00 0.51 20.67
C VAL A 276 16.56 0.89 20.33
N ALA A 277 16.25 2.19 20.32
CA ALA A 277 14.93 2.69 19.91
C ALA A 277 14.58 2.28 18.45
N ALA A 278 15.55 2.39 17.54
CA ALA A 278 15.38 1.92 16.17
C ALA A 278 15.15 0.41 16.08
N SER A 279 15.81 -0.38 16.91
CA SER A 279 15.60 -1.84 17.01
C SER A 279 14.18 -2.19 17.46
N TYR A 280 13.63 -1.46 18.42
CA TYR A 280 12.23 -1.62 18.83
C TYR A 280 11.25 -1.29 17.70
N LEU A 281 11.48 -0.23 16.93
CA LEU A 281 10.66 0.09 15.77
C LEU A 281 10.72 -1.01 14.68
N ALA A 282 11.90 -1.57 14.45
CA ALA A 282 12.05 -2.69 13.53
C ALA A 282 11.26 -3.92 14.02
N LEU A 283 11.32 -4.22 15.32
CA LEU A 283 10.56 -5.32 15.92
C LEU A 283 9.04 -5.07 15.81
N MET A 284 8.58 -3.84 16.06
CA MET A 284 7.17 -3.45 15.83
C MET A 284 6.76 -3.68 14.37
N GLY A 285 7.64 -3.40 13.41
CA GLY A 285 7.40 -3.67 11.99
C GLY A 285 7.19 -5.16 11.69
N ILE A 286 8.00 -6.04 12.30
CA ILE A 286 7.85 -7.50 12.18
C ILE A 286 6.50 -7.94 12.76
N PHE A 287 6.14 -7.48 13.95
CA PHE A 287 4.85 -7.80 14.55
C PHE A 287 3.67 -7.23 13.76
N ASN A 288 3.81 -6.07 13.14
CA ASN A 288 2.80 -5.51 12.24
C ASN A 288 2.59 -6.42 11.02
N PHE A 289 3.66 -6.92 10.41
CA PHE A 289 3.58 -7.88 9.31
C PHE A 289 2.85 -9.17 9.73
N LEU A 290 3.29 -9.79 10.83
CA LEU A 290 2.67 -11.02 11.36
C LEU A 290 1.22 -10.79 11.79
N GLY A 291 0.95 -9.67 12.47
CA GLY A 291 -0.38 -9.27 12.91
C GLY A 291 -1.35 -9.06 11.75
N THR A 292 -0.89 -8.47 10.65
CA THR A 292 -1.71 -8.25 9.45
C THR A 292 -2.08 -9.59 8.79
N LEU A 293 -1.14 -10.52 8.70
CA LEU A 293 -1.43 -11.88 8.21
C LEU A 293 -2.40 -12.62 9.13
N GLY A 294 -2.14 -12.58 10.43
CA GLY A 294 -2.98 -13.23 11.44
C GLY A 294 -4.39 -12.66 11.48
N SER A 295 -4.54 -11.33 11.41
CA SER A 295 -5.85 -10.68 11.41
C SER A 295 -6.67 -11.04 10.16
N GLY A 296 -6.02 -11.16 9.00
CA GLY A 296 -6.66 -11.62 7.78
C GLY A 296 -7.22 -13.05 7.91
N TRP A 297 -6.41 -13.95 8.50
CA TRP A 297 -6.85 -15.34 8.76
C TRP A 297 -7.97 -15.43 9.81
N LEU A 298 -7.91 -14.62 10.87
CA LEU A 298 -8.94 -14.52 11.89
C LEU A 298 -10.25 -13.96 11.32
N SER A 299 -10.19 -12.99 10.41
CA SER A 299 -11.34 -12.39 9.75
C SER A 299 -12.17 -13.38 8.93
N ASP A 300 -11.56 -14.45 8.42
CA ASP A 300 -12.29 -15.53 7.71
C ASP A 300 -13.04 -16.47 8.66
N ARG A 301 -12.74 -16.45 9.97
CA ARG A 301 -13.26 -17.42 10.96
C ARG A 301 -14.15 -16.82 12.04
N PHE A 302 -13.93 -15.56 12.37
CA PHE A 302 -14.60 -14.87 13.47
C PHE A 302 -15.35 -13.64 12.99
N ASN A 303 -16.28 -13.17 13.81
CA ASN A 303 -17.02 -11.96 13.51
C ASN A 303 -16.11 -10.73 13.53
N ASN A 304 -16.06 -10.01 12.41
CA ASN A 304 -15.18 -8.85 12.22
C ASN A 304 -15.46 -7.70 13.20
N TYR A 305 -16.69 -7.53 13.68
CA TYR A 305 -17.01 -6.52 14.69
C TYR A 305 -16.32 -6.80 16.03
N ASN A 306 -16.34 -8.08 16.46
CA ASN A 306 -15.69 -8.50 17.70
C ASN A 306 -14.16 -8.40 17.57
N LEU A 307 -13.60 -8.80 16.43
CA LEU A 307 -12.17 -8.67 16.16
C LEU A 307 -11.73 -7.20 16.21
N LEU A 308 -12.50 -6.32 15.58
CA LEU A 308 -12.21 -4.89 15.59
C LEU A 308 -12.23 -4.33 17.01
N ALA A 309 -13.25 -4.68 17.82
CA ALA A 309 -13.34 -4.26 19.22
C ALA A 309 -12.15 -4.74 20.05
N ILE A 310 -11.71 -6.00 19.87
CA ILE A 310 -10.55 -6.57 20.56
C ILE A 310 -9.27 -5.84 20.16
N TYR A 311 -9.04 -5.64 18.84
CA TYR A 311 -7.82 -4.99 18.35
C TYR A 311 -7.69 -3.55 18.86
N TYR A 312 -8.77 -2.77 18.80
CA TYR A 312 -8.75 -1.39 19.29
C TYR A 312 -8.70 -1.31 20.82
N GLY A 313 -9.36 -2.27 21.53
CA GLY A 313 -9.29 -2.38 22.98
C GLY A 313 -7.86 -2.66 23.46
N LEU A 314 -7.21 -3.69 22.88
CA LEU A 314 -5.82 -4.03 23.20
C LEU A 314 -4.85 -2.90 22.86
N ARG A 315 -5.10 -2.20 21.75
CA ARG A 315 -4.31 -1.04 21.35
C ARG A 315 -4.46 0.11 22.34
N GLY A 316 -5.69 0.41 22.77
CA GLY A 316 -5.94 1.44 23.79
C GLY A 316 -5.22 1.12 25.09
N LEU A 317 -5.29 -0.14 25.56
CA LEU A 317 -4.58 -0.60 26.74
C LEU A 317 -3.06 -0.47 26.60
N SER A 318 -2.50 -0.85 25.44
CA SER A 318 -1.05 -0.74 25.20
C SER A 318 -0.56 0.72 25.20
N LEU A 319 -1.36 1.66 24.67
CA LEU A 319 -1.00 3.08 24.69
C LEU A 319 -1.11 3.71 26.07
N ILE A 320 -2.05 3.26 26.90
CA ILE A 320 -2.14 3.68 28.31
C ILE A 320 -0.97 3.15 29.11
N TRP A 321 -0.49 1.94 28.79
CA TRP A 321 0.64 1.33 29.47
C TRP A 321 2.00 1.93 29.09
N LEU A 322 2.13 2.44 27.86
CA LEU A 322 3.38 2.94 27.29
C LEU A 322 4.14 3.94 28.17
N PRO A 323 3.51 4.91 28.86
CA PRO A 323 4.24 5.84 29.74
C PRO A 323 4.78 5.21 31.02
N TYR A 324 4.34 4.00 31.38
CA TYR A 324 4.74 3.30 32.62
C TYR A 324 5.73 2.15 32.35
N SER A 325 6.05 1.89 31.08
CA SER A 325 7.02 0.87 30.64
C SER A 325 8.37 1.51 30.36
#